data_af2eb5b5c257dc059bd69205c0752aad
#
_entry.id   af2eb5b5c257dc059bd69205c0752aad
#
_cell.length_a   1.000
_cell.length_b   1.000
_cell.length_c   1.000
_cell.angle_alpha   90.00
_cell.angle_beta   90.00
_cell.angle_gamma   90.00
#
_symmetry.space_group_name_H-M   'P 1'
#
loop_
_entity.id
_entity.type
_entity.pdbx_description
1 polymer ?
#
loop_
_entity_poly.entity_id
_entity_poly.type
_entity_poly.pdbx_seq_one_letter_code
_entity_poly.pdbx_strand_id
1 'polypeptide(L)'
;MRTKLNCVWLALLSVVLSAVAADFAGTFKGDELTVTLAASQGQYTGTIQMQDKKFFCTARETEGRLAGTFESERNPFEFTATLQGGTLTLQSGGTSYTLQKQVAAVNPLAKKPAPVNPLARPAADGEQGVQGSSQAAAAKAGVLRFRRVSVTDRADMIGGEAFTFLAPTDWLVDGGLVWRLHPTMPAAVAMRVHPPKGAEQLECFPTVAFSWGGYLPVSGFPQGSIYLGNEVQPPVRDAIAYLKERHLPRTRGNVQAKIVKTEELPKLAEAAREAEPAPPSGGPQMAFTAGRVRMEYELEGKAVEEDLYCVLNSIALPVGNMTIQIADKLYGLRAPKGQLDQATKLCETMIHSTRINLEWFNRYAQLVQTLTQAQMNQIRAAGELSRYISRTSSEISDMMRHSYEQRQASQDRINKNWSQYMRGVDEYHDPVAGRAVELPSGYTQAWVNGQGEYVVTERVDFNPNVELEGNWQKLERKEP
;
A
#
# COMPACT_ATOMS: atom_id res chain seq x y z
N MET A 1 -54.79 -25.92 -51.27
CA MET A 1 -53.80 -26.70 -52.01
C MET A 1 -52.47 -25.96 -51.86
N ARG A 2 -51.47 -26.62 -51.42
CA ARG A 2 -50.28 -26.04 -50.79
C ARG A 2 -49.27 -25.56 -51.82
N THR A 3 -48.90 -24.27 -51.75
CA THR A 3 -47.81 -23.66 -52.50
C THR A 3 -46.63 -23.52 -51.59
N LYS A 4 -45.48 -24.16 -51.94
CA LYS A 4 -44.19 -24.06 -51.25
C LYS A 4 -43.45 -22.81 -51.74
N LEU A 5 -43.13 -21.91 -50.85
CA LEU A 5 -42.29 -20.74 -51.07
C LEU A 5 -40.83 -21.12 -50.83
N ASN A 6 -40.02 -21.08 -51.86
CA ASN A 6 -38.54 -21.21 -51.73
C ASN A 6 -37.96 -19.85 -51.39
N CYS A 7 -37.34 -19.73 -50.22
CA CYS A 7 -36.49 -18.59 -49.87
C CYS A 7 -35.05 -18.87 -50.29
N VAL A 8 -34.56 -18.10 -51.25
CA VAL A 8 -33.17 -18.02 -51.66
C VAL A 8 -32.46 -17.09 -50.66
N TRP A 9 -31.48 -17.62 -49.95
CA TRP A 9 -30.60 -16.83 -49.09
C TRP A 9 -29.48 -16.22 -49.94
N LEU A 10 -29.52 -14.89 -50.12
CA LEU A 10 -28.38 -14.13 -50.63
C LEU A 10 -27.44 -13.84 -49.44
N ALA A 11 -26.30 -14.50 -49.38
CA ALA A 11 -25.24 -14.17 -48.44
C ALA A 11 -24.52 -12.91 -48.90
N LEU A 12 -24.80 -11.77 -48.29
CA LEU A 12 -23.97 -10.57 -48.40
C LEU A 12 -22.75 -10.77 -47.50
N LEU A 13 -21.60 -10.95 -48.11
CA LEU A 13 -20.27 -10.97 -47.45
C LEU A 13 -19.90 -9.52 -47.10
N SER A 14 -20.28 -9.08 -45.92
CA SER A 14 -19.79 -7.81 -45.35
C SER A 14 -18.37 -8.00 -44.91
N VAL A 15 -17.40 -7.53 -45.67
CA VAL A 15 -16.03 -7.38 -45.26
C VAL A 15 -16.00 -6.22 -44.24
N VAL A 16 -16.02 -6.56 -42.96
CA VAL A 16 -15.72 -5.59 -41.90
C VAL A 16 -14.20 -5.33 -41.92
N LEU A 17 -13.79 -4.25 -42.58
CA LEU A 17 -12.48 -3.70 -42.36
C LEU A 17 -12.44 -3.26 -40.90
N SER A 18 -11.83 -4.07 -40.04
CA SER A 18 -11.43 -3.64 -38.69
C SER A 18 -10.39 -2.55 -38.85
N ALA A 19 -10.79 -1.29 -38.74
CA ALA A 19 -9.86 -0.20 -38.57
C ALA A 19 -9.10 -0.49 -37.28
N VAL A 20 -7.81 -0.74 -37.40
CA VAL A 20 -6.91 -0.81 -36.24
C VAL A 20 -6.98 0.56 -35.57
N ALA A 21 -7.57 0.63 -34.38
CA ALA A 21 -7.64 1.86 -33.61
C ALA A 21 -6.21 2.40 -33.44
N ALA A 22 -6.01 3.67 -33.74
CA ALA A 22 -4.69 4.28 -33.62
C ALA A 22 -4.33 4.40 -32.14
N ASP A 23 -3.22 3.79 -31.71
CA ASP A 23 -2.74 3.87 -30.33
C ASP A 23 -2.00 5.18 -30.08
N PHE A 24 -2.75 6.20 -29.63
CA PHE A 24 -2.20 7.49 -29.25
C PHE A 24 -1.49 7.48 -27.89
N ALA A 25 -1.45 6.37 -27.16
CA ALA A 25 -0.73 6.30 -25.90
C ALA A 25 0.79 6.29 -26.12
N GLY A 26 1.50 7.01 -25.25
CA GLY A 26 2.96 7.12 -25.29
C GLY A 26 3.47 8.55 -25.23
N THR A 27 4.77 8.71 -25.40
CA THR A 27 5.43 10.02 -25.46
C THR A 27 5.83 10.33 -26.90
N PHE A 28 5.43 11.49 -27.37
CA PHE A 28 5.74 12.02 -28.70
C PHE A 28 6.56 13.29 -28.54
N LYS A 29 7.69 13.40 -29.22
CA LYS A 29 8.62 14.52 -29.11
C LYS A 29 8.84 15.17 -30.47
N GLY A 30 8.72 16.48 -30.54
CA GLY A 30 9.13 17.35 -31.63
C GLY A 30 10.16 18.37 -31.16
N ASP A 31 10.50 19.32 -31.99
CA ASP A 31 11.55 20.32 -31.69
C ASP A 31 11.13 21.31 -30.59
N GLU A 32 9.84 21.70 -30.56
CA GLU A 32 9.31 22.71 -29.62
C GLU A 32 8.34 22.13 -28.61
N LEU A 33 7.85 20.89 -28.85
CA LEU A 33 6.72 20.32 -28.12
C LEU A 33 6.96 18.86 -27.76
N THR A 34 6.63 18.49 -26.56
CA THR A 34 6.56 17.09 -26.11
C THR A 34 5.15 16.79 -25.61
N VAL A 35 4.52 15.74 -26.13
CA VAL A 35 3.19 15.30 -25.73
C VAL A 35 3.30 13.90 -25.14
N THR A 36 2.78 13.73 -23.92
CA THR A 36 2.69 12.41 -23.27
C THR A 36 1.24 12.09 -23.02
N LEU A 37 0.73 10.98 -23.55
CA LEU A 37 -0.66 10.55 -23.46
C LEU A 37 -0.74 9.16 -22.85
N ALA A 38 -1.69 8.98 -21.96
CA ALA A 38 -2.08 7.69 -21.40
C ALA A 38 -3.52 7.39 -21.80
N ALA A 39 -3.78 6.20 -22.34
CA ALA A 39 -5.11 5.76 -22.72
C ALA A 39 -5.88 5.23 -21.51
N SER A 40 -7.15 5.63 -21.39
CA SER A 40 -8.10 5.08 -20.43
C SER A 40 -9.49 5.07 -21.07
N GLN A 41 -9.97 3.88 -21.45
CA GLN A 41 -11.33 3.63 -21.96
C GLN A 41 -11.80 4.57 -23.09
N GLY A 42 -10.98 4.73 -24.15
CA GLY A 42 -11.32 5.59 -25.29
C GLY A 42 -11.14 7.09 -25.03
N GLN A 43 -10.64 7.45 -23.87
CA GLN A 43 -10.18 8.79 -23.54
C GLN A 43 -8.66 8.77 -23.34
N TYR A 44 -8.04 9.89 -23.61
CA TYR A 44 -6.62 10.11 -23.40
C TYR A 44 -6.42 11.25 -22.43
N THR A 45 -5.59 11.06 -21.43
CA THR A 45 -5.15 12.10 -20.51
C THR A 45 -3.65 12.22 -20.58
N GLY A 46 -3.12 13.41 -20.40
CA GLY A 46 -1.68 13.57 -20.51
C GLY A 46 -1.21 14.97 -20.29
N THR A 47 -0.03 15.24 -20.84
CA THR A 47 0.61 16.55 -20.74
C THR A 47 1.20 16.99 -22.07
N ILE A 48 1.06 18.27 -22.35
CA ILE A 48 1.71 18.99 -23.43
C ILE A 48 2.78 19.88 -22.79
N GLN A 49 4.04 19.67 -23.11
CA GLN A 49 5.16 20.47 -22.63
C GLN A 49 5.74 21.29 -23.79
N MET A 50 5.76 22.60 -23.62
CA MET A 50 6.34 23.55 -24.55
C MET A 50 7.38 24.38 -23.81
N GLN A 51 8.65 24.25 -24.17
CA GLN A 51 9.77 24.85 -23.43
C GLN A 51 9.71 24.45 -21.93
N ASP A 52 9.69 25.42 -21.02
CA ASP A 52 9.62 25.21 -19.57
C ASP A 52 8.19 25.14 -19.03
N LYS A 53 7.17 25.31 -19.88
CA LYS A 53 5.75 25.27 -19.48
C LYS A 53 5.14 23.89 -19.76
N LYS A 54 4.42 23.35 -18.77
CA LYS A 54 3.73 22.08 -18.87
C LYS A 54 2.22 22.27 -18.65
N PHE A 55 1.42 21.77 -19.59
CA PHE A 55 -0.03 21.88 -19.61
C PHE A 55 -0.64 20.49 -19.52
N PHE A 56 -1.65 20.31 -18.68
CA PHE A 56 -2.43 19.07 -18.66
C PHE A 56 -3.42 19.10 -19.81
N CYS A 57 -3.59 17.96 -20.48
CA CYS A 57 -4.54 17.82 -21.57
C CYS A 57 -5.44 16.59 -21.38
N THR A 58 -6.65 16.71 -21.88
CA THR A 58 -7.62 15.62 -22.02
C THR A 58 -8.11 15.56 -23.46
N ALA A 59 -8.25 14.34 -23.99
CA ALA A 59 -8.67 14.16 -25.36
C ALA A 59 -9.51 12.88 -25.51
N ARG A 60 -10.29 12.82 -26.60
CA ARG A 60 -11.07 11.65 -26.97
C ARG A 60 -10.80 11.30 -28.44
N GLU A 61 -10.70 10.02 -28.71
CA GLU A 61 -10.56 9.52 -30.06
C GLU A 61 -11.94 9.39 -30.71
N THR A 62 -12.05 9.92 -31.93
CA THR A 62 -13.23 9.78 -32.77
C THR A 62 -12.75 9.60 -34.21
N GLU A 63 -13.12 8.50 -34.86
CA GLU A 63 -12.78 8.19 -36.25
C GLU A 63 -11.28 8.27 -36.60
N GLY A 64 -10.42 7.78 -35.66
CA GLY A 64 -8.97 7.77 -35.86
C GLY A 64 -8.29 9.13 -35.68
N ARG A 65 -9.00 10.12 -35.14
CA ARG A 65 -8.49 11.42 -34.75
C ARG A 65 -8.67 11.62 -33.26
N LEU A 66 -7.71 12.27 -32.64
CA LEU A 66 -7.77 12.70 -31.27
C LEU A 66 -8.22 14.16 -31.21
N ALA A 67 -9.28 14.46 -30.49
CA ALA A 67 -9.75 15.82 -30.22
C ALA A 67 -9.75 16.06 -28.72
N GLY A 68 -9.18 17.18 -28.26
CA GLY A 68 -9.03 17.46 -26.86
C GLY A 68 -8.80 18.92 -26.51
N THR A 69 -8.61 19.16 -25.22
CA THR A 69 -8.32 20.49 -24.67
C THR A 69 -7.15 20.43 -23.73
N PHE A 70 -6.40 21.52 -23.65
CA PHE A 70 -5.43 21.79 -22.60
C PHE A 70 -5.66 23.21 -22.02
N GLU A 71 -5.30 23.40 -20.78
CA GLU A 71 -5.53 24.69 -20.09
C GLU A 71 -4.21 25.45 -19.94
N SER A 72 -4.20 26.72 -20.38
CA SER A 72 -3.12 27.65 -20.17
C SER A 72 -3.67 28.95 -19.59
N GLU A 73 -3.15 29.38 -18.43
CA GLU A 73 -3.54 30.63 -17.74
C GLU A 73 -5.05 30.77 -17.52
N ARG A 74 -5.72 29.63 -17.18
CA ARG A 74 -7.19 29.51 -16.99
C ARG A 74 -8.03 29.62 -18.28
N ASN A 75 -7.40 29.62 -19.43
CA ASN A 75 -8.12 29.56 -20.71
C ASN A 75 -7.99 28.16 -21.32
N PRO A 76 -9.09 27.51 -21.73
CA PRO A 76 -9.05 26.25 -22.45
C PRO A 76 -8.65 26.48 -23.90
N PHE A 77 -7.70 25.70 -24.39
CA PHE A 77 -7.28 25.68 -25.78
C PHE A 77 -7.64 24.32 -26.38
N GLU A 78 -8.31 24.33 -27.52
CA GLU A 78 -8.64 23.10 -28.24
C GLU A 78 -7.45 22.66 -29.09
N PHE A 79 -7.30 21.32 -29.19
CA PHE A 79 -6.37 20.73 -30.14
C PHE A 79 -6.97 19.50 -30.80
N THR A 80 -6.49 19.19 -31.98
CA THR A 80 -6.73 17.92 -32.65
C THR A 80 -5.42 17.25 -33.01
N ALA A 81 -5.38 15.92 -33.03
CA ALA A 81 -4.20 15.20 -33.44
C ALA A 81 -4.53 13.97 -34.30
N THR A 82 -3.63 13.64 -35.21
CA THR A 82 -3.69 12.43 -36.04
C THR A 82 -2.38 11.65 -35.88
N LEU A 83 -2.45 10.33 -35.93
CA LEU A 83 -1.29 9.45 -35.80
C LEU A 83 -1.13 8.62 -37.07
N GLN A 84 0.02 8.75 -37.72
CA GLN A 84 0.36 7.95 -38.92
C GLN A 84 1.80 7.45 -38.79
N GLY A 85 2.02 6.15 -38.85
CA GLY A 85 3.36 5.55 -38.89
C GLY A 85 4.26 5.95 -37.71
N GLY A 86 3.71 6.20 -36.51
CA GLY A 86 4.46 6.66 -35.32
C GLY A 86 4.68 8.17 -35.25
N THR A 87 4.20 8.93 -36.24
CA THR A 87 4.25 10.40 -36.27
C THR A 87 2.90 10.96 -35.83
N LEU A 88 2.89 11.74 -34.77
CA LEU A 88 1.75 12.48 -34.25
C LEU A 88 1.75 13.90 -34.85
N THR A 89 0.71 14.26 -35.59
CA THR A 89 0.51 15.63 -36.03
C THR A 89 -0.56 16.28 -35.16
N LEU A 90 -0.17 17.25 -34.35
CA LEU A 90 -1.05 18.00 -33.44
C LEU A 90 -1.30 19.41 -33.99
N GLN A 91 -2.57 19.83 -34.00
CA GLN A 91 -3.00 21.16 -34.44
C GLN A 91 -3.68 21.88 -33.29
N SER A 92 -3.27 23.09 -32.98
CA SER A 92 -3.92 23.98 -31.98
C SER A 92 -3.69 25.43 -32.36
N GLY A 93 -4.72 26.26 -32.26
CA GLY A 93 -4.64 27.71 -32.50
C GLY A 93 -4.14 28.08 -33.92
N GLY A 94 -4.39 27.21 -34.92
CA GLY A 94 -3.92 27.43 -36.30
C GLY A 94 -2.48 26.98 -36.56
N THR A 95 -1.75 26.51 -35.55
CA THR A 95 -0.37 26.00 -35.68
C THR A 95 -0.38 24.47 -35.69
N SER A 96 0.48 23.88 -36.53
CA SER A 96 0.65 22.43 -36.66
C SER A 96 2.02 22.01 -36.17
N TYR A 97 2.06 21.00 -35.30
CA TYR A 97 3.27 20.42 -34.71
C TYR A 97 3.41 18.97 -35.15
N THR A 98 4.58 18.58 -35.58
CA THR A 98 4.92 17.21 -35.96
C THR A 98 5.81 16.60 -34.89
N LEU A 99 5.37 15.48 -34.30
CA LEU A 99 6.07 14.82 -33.20
C LEU A 99 6.28 13.32 -33.50
N GLN A 100 7.42 12.79 -33.13
CA GLN A 100 7.76 11.38 -33.30
C GLN A 100 7.51 10.60 -32.03
N LYS A 101 6.90 9.43 -32.14
CA LYS A 101 6.70 8.52 -30.99
C LYS A 101 8.06 8.08 -30.48
N GLN A 102 8.36 8.38 -29.22
CA GLN A 102 9.57 7.91 -28.57
C GLN A 102 9.36 6.41 -28.27
N VAL A 103 10.12 5.58 -28.96
CA VAL A 103 10.27 4.19 -28.60
C VAL A 103 11.13 4.19 -27.34
N ALA A 104 10.56 3.83 -26.19
CA ALA A 104 11.37 3.58 -25.00
C ALA A 104 12.47 2.59 -25.40
N ALA A 105 13.73 2.94 -25.12
CA ALA A 105 14.87 2.08 -25.43
C ALA A 105 14.56 0.70 -24.81
N VAL A 106 14.32 -0.27 -25.67
CA VAL A 106 13.99 -1.63 -25.25
C VAL A 106 15.25 -2.18 -24.59
N ASN A 107 15.23 -2.27 -23.29
CA ASN A 107 16.21 -3.08 -22.57
C ASN A 107 15.95 -4.54 -23.01
N PRO A 108 16.89 -5.20 -23.73
CA PRO A 108 16.65 -6.51 -24.32
C PRO A 108 16.44 -7.64 -23.31
N LEU A 109 16.37 -7.33 -22.01
CA LEU A 109 16.11 -8.25 -20.91
C LEU A 109 14.72 -8.08 -20.27
N ALA A 110 13.84 -7.23 -20.79
CA ALA A 110 12.48 -7.09 -20.28
C ALA A 110 11.58 -8.17 -20.89
N LYS A 111 11.49 -9.32 -20.25
CA LYS A 111 10.33 -10.22 -20.41
C LYS A 111 9.08 -9.48 -19.96
N LYS A 112 8.01 -9.60 -20.77
CA LYS A 112 6.66 -9.08 -20.55
C LYS A 112 6.27 -9.17 -19.07
N PRO A 113 5.90 -8.08 -18.38
CA PRO A 113 5.58 -8.15 -16.96
C PRO A 113 4.27 -8.90 -16.78
N ALA A 114 4.35 -10.02 -16.10
CA ALA A 114 3.24 -10.56 -15.33
C ALA A 114 2.87 -9.52 -14.24
N PRO A 115 1.64 -9.52 -13.70
CA PRO A 115 1.24 -8.55 -12.68
C PRO A 115 2.26 -8.59 -11.54
N VAL A 116 2.97 -7.50 -11.36
CA VAL A 116 4.13 -7.41 -10.48
C VAL A 116 3.62 -7.47 -9.05
N ASN A 117 3.89 -8.59 -8.38
CA ASN A 117 3.94 -8.61 -6.93
C ASN A 117 5.08 -7.66 -6.52
N PRO A 118 4.82 -6.50 -5.89
CA PRO A 118 5.84 -5.51 -5.56
C PRO A 118 6.92 -6.04 -4.60
N LEU A 119 6.82 -7.28 -4.16
CA LEU A 119 7.75 -7.99 -3.29
C LEU A 119 8.51 -9.13 -3.99
N ALA A 120 8.43 -9.25 -5.33
CA ALA A 120 9.28 -10.18 -6.05
C ALA A 120 10.73 -9.67 -6.10
N ARG A 121 11.66 -10.51 -5.68
CA ARG A 121 13.10 -10.27 -5.50
C ARG A 121 13.73 -9.58 -6.71
N PRO A 122 14.49 -8.48 -6.54
CA PRO A 122 15.57 -8.12 -7.47
C PRO A 122 16.71 -9.12 -7.31
N ALA A 123 17.25 -9.61 -8.43
CA ALA A 123 18.47 -10.41 -8.42
C ALA A 123 19.62 -9.56 -7.88
N ALA A 124 20.41 -10.17 -7.02
CA ALA A 124 21.59 -9.59 -6.41
C ALA A 124 22.67 -9.28 -7.46
N ASP A 125 23.18 -8.05 -7.43
CA ASP A 125 24.55 -7.75 -7.83
C ASP A 125 25.08 -6.64 -6.92
N GLY A 126 26.17 -6.92 -6.22
CA GLY A 126 26.94 -5.94 -5.45
C GLY A 126 27.38 -6.45 -4.07
N GLU A 127 28.39 -7.30 -4.07
CA GLU A 127 29.18 -7.62 -2.88
C GLU A 127 29.79 -6.35 -2.28
N GLN A 128 29.46 -6.04 -1.03
CA GLN A 128 30.42 -5.42 -0.12
C GLN A 128 30.40 -6.17 1.20
N GLY A 129 31.48 -6.88 1.44
CA GLY A 129 31.69 -7.68 2.62
C GLY A 129 31.75 -6.84 3.89
N VAL A 130 30.94 -7.23 4.86
CA VAL A 130 31.17 -6.90 6.27
C VAL A 130 31.29 -8.22 7.03
N GLN A 131 32.41 -8.34 7.70
CA GLN A 131 32.82 -9.51 8.47
C GLN A 131 31.76 -9.94 9.48
N GLY A 132 31.15 -11.11 9.21
CA GLY A 132 30.22 -11.77 10.11
C GLY A 132 30.82 -13.01 10.74
N SER A 133 31.49 -12.89 11.88
CA SER A 133 32.04 -14.06 12.57
C SER A 133 31.69 -14.22 14.05
N SER A 134 30.94 -13.28 14.70
CA SER A 134 30.60 -13.44 16.12
C SER A 134 29.12 -13.72 16.45
N GLN A 135 28.20 -13.62 15.48
CA GLN A 135 26.75 -13.62 15.76
C GLN A 135 26.09 -15.02 15.77
N ALA A 136 26.64 -15.99 15.04
CA ALA A 136 26.14 -17.38 15.06
C ALA A 136 26.35 -18.08 16.43
N ALA A 137 27.25 -17.56 17.25
CA ALA A 137 27.52 -18.09 18.60
C ALA A 137 26.52 -17.57 19.65
N ALA A 138 26.02 -16.35 19.49
CA ALA A 138 25.08 -15.72 20.45
C ALA A 138 23.66 -16.33 20.36
N ALA A 139 23.19 -16.67 19.16
CA ALA A 139 21.89 -17.34 18.97
C ALA A 139 21.82 -18.74 19.59
N LYS A 140 22.96 -19.40 19.73
CA LYS A 140 23.10 -20.72 20.43
C LYS A 140 23.03 -20.63 21.96
N ALA A 141 23.07 -19.44 22.54
CA ALA A 141 23.18 -19.23 23.98
C ALA A 141 21.91 -18.65 24.65
N GLY A 142 20.76 -18.64 23.99
CA GLY A 142 19.53 -18.07 24.56
C GLY A 142 19.56 -16.56 24.72
N VAL A 143 20.35 -15.87 23.87
CA VAL A 143 20.47 -14.40 23.84
C VAL A 143 19.91 -13.89 22.54
N LEU A 144 18.90 -12.99 22.59
CA LEU A 144 18.37 -12.27 21.44
C LEU A 144 18.88 -10.83 21.43
N ARG A 145 19.38 -10.39 20.29
CA ARG A 145 19.88 -9.04 20.10
C ARG A 145 19.06 -8.32 19.03
N PHE A 146 18.63 -7.10 19.34
CA PHE A 146 17.86 -6.23 18.46
C PHE A 146 18.67 -4.99 18.09
N ARG A 147 18.50 -4.53 16.86
CA ARG A 147 18.98 -3.23 16.39
C ARG A 147 17.81 -2.35 15.99
N ARG A 148 18.00 -1.04 16.08
CA ARG A 148 17.06 -0.08 15.53
C ARG A 148 17.23 -0.02 14.01
N VAL A 149 16.14 -0.21 13.29
CA VAL A 149 16.06 -0.05 11.84
C VAL A 149 15.38 1.27 11.54
N SER A 150 15.98 2.10 10.68
CA SER A 150 15.35 3.31 10.14
C SER A 150 14.81 3.03 8.74
N VAL A 151 13.55 3.34 8.52
CA VAL A 151 12.92 3.31 7.20
C VAL A 151 12.86 4.72 6.66
N THR A 152 13.63 4.95 5.61
CA THR A 152 13.72 6.27 4.96
C THR A 152 12.80 6.37 3.75
N ASP A 153 12.27 7.56 3.55
CA ASP A 153 11.52 7.91 2.35
C ASP A 153 12.46 8.36 1.23
N ARG A 154 12.01 8.23 0.00
CA ARG A 154 12.72 8.68 -1.18
C ARG A 154 12.89 10.21 -1.16
N ALA A 155 14.06 10.67 -1.60
CA ALA A 155 14.39 12.10 -1.62
C ALA A 155 13.51 12.93 -2.57
N ASP A 156 12.95 12.27 -3.62
CA ASP A 156 12.04 12.90 -4.59
C ASP A 156 10.57 12.94 -4.12
N MET A 157 10.30 12.44 -2.90
CA MET A 157 9.00 12.50 -2.23
C MET A 157 9.08 13.44 -1.00
N ILE A 158 8.73 12.99 0.20
CA ILE A 158 8.89 13.80 1.41
C ILE A 158 10.35 13.81 1.86
N GLY A 159 11.02 12.67 1.69
CA GLY A 159 12.42 12.46 2.06
C GLY A 159 12.64 12.29 3.57
N GLY A 160 13.82 11.80 3.93
CA GLY A 160 14.22 11.62 5.31
C GLY A 160 13.67 10.35 5.98
N GLU A 161 13.92 10.22 7.30
CA GLU A 161 13.41 9.11 8.09
C GLU A 161 11.91 9.22 8.29
N ALA A 162 11.15 8.18 7.89
CA ALA A 162 9.71 8.13 8.08
C ALA A 162 9.32 7.48 9.40
N PHE A 163 9.97 6.36 9.73
CA PHE A 163 9.75 5.66 11.00
C PHE A 163 10.93 4.76 11.35
N THR A 164 11.00 4.34 12.61
CA THR A 164 11.97 3.35 13.10
C THR A 164 11.25 2.20 13.78
N PHE A 165 11.89 1.03 13.84
CA PHE A 165 11.44 -0.11 14.61
C PHE A 165 12.65 -0.97 15.05
N LEU A 166 12.42 -1.90 15.99
CA LEU A 166 13.42 -2.87 16.39
C LEU A 166 13.31 -4.13 15.53
N ALA A 167 14.43 -4.63 15.05
CA ALA A 167 14.51 -5.94 14.39
C ALA A 167 15.68 -6.75 14.97
N PRO A 168 15.62 -8.09 14.94
CA PRO A 168 16.79 -8.90 15.28
C PRO A 168 17.99 -8.47 14.45
N THR A 169 19.17 -8.45 15.06
CA THR A 169 20.37 -7.81 14.48
C THR A 169 20.79 -8.45 13.15
N ASP A 170 20.54 -9.74 12.98
CA ASP A 170 20.88 -10.54 11.80
C ASP A 170 19.76 -10.62 10.76
N TRP A 171 18.59 -10.04 11.04
CA TRP A 171 17.49 -10.06 10.09
C TRP A 171 17.62 -8.98 9.02
N LEU A 172 17.19 -9.34 7.80
CA LEU A 172 17.14 -8.48 6.63
C LEU A 172 15.78 -7.75 6.59
N VAL A 173 15.81 -6.56 6.00
CA VAL A 173 14.60 -5.77 5.76
C VAL A 173 14.51 -5.47 4.28
N ASP A 174 13.49 -6.02 3.63
CA ASP A 174 13.17 -5.80 2.22
C ASP A 174 11.95 -4.88 2.11
N GLY A 175 12.00 -3.90 1.22
CA GLY A 175 10.91 -2.95 1.01
C GLY A 175 10.97 -1.76 1.94
N GLY A 176 9.82 -1.15 2.23
CA GLY A 176 9.71 0.08 3.01
C GLY A 176 8.45 0.88 2.65
N LEU A 177 8.60 2.19 2.41
CA LEU A 177 7.51 3.03 1.93
C LEU A 177 7.30 2.85 0.42
N VAL A 178 6.04 2.69 0.04
CA VAL A 178 5.59 2.66 -1.35
C VAL A 178 4.60 3.79 -1.61
N TRP A 179 4.83 4.54 -2.67
CA TRP A 179 3.98 5.64 -3.08
C TRP A 179 3.00 5.18 -4.16
N ARG A 180 1.77 5.68 -4.09
CA ARG A 180 0.69 5.31 -5.01
C ARG A 180 -0.22 6.50 -5.30
N LEU A 181 -0.97 6.39 -6.39
CA LEU A 181 -1.96 7.41 -6.78
C LEU A 181 -3.24 7.25 -5.96
N HIS A 182 -3.17 7.71 -4.71
CA HIS A 182 -4.32 7.71 -3.80
C HIS A 182 -4.35 9.03 -3.02
N PRO A 183 -5.41 9.82 -3.10
CA PRO A 183 -5.41 11.18 -2.54
C PRO A 183 -5.34 11.20 -1.02
N THR A 184 -5.97 10.24 -0.36
CA THR A 184 -6.01 10.19 1.12
C THR A 184 -4.98 9.24 1.74
N MET A 185 -4.42 8.33 0.95
CA MET A 185 -3.40 7.35 1.37
C MET A 185 -2.29 7.22 0.32
N PRO A 186 -1.57 8.32 -0.01
CA PRO A 186 -0.57 8.31 -1.09
C PRO A 186 0.67 7.50 -0.75
N ALA A 187 0.96 7.26 0.52
CA ALA A 187 2.04 6.36 0.96
C ALA A 187 1.49 5.21 1.80
N ALA A 188 2.11 4.05 1.67
CA ALA A 188 1.84 2.87 2.46
C ALA A 188 3.14 2.12 2.78
N VAL A 189 3.11 1.27 3.80
CA VAL A 189 4.24 0.40 4.14
C VAL A 189 4.05 -0.95 3.43
N ALA A 190 5.07 -1.37 2.70
CA ALA A 190 5.16 -2.69 2.11
C ALA A 190 6.57 -3.23 2.37
N MET A 191 6.73 -4.07 3.38
CA MET A 191 8.06 -4.56 3.77
C MET A 191 8.00 -5.98 4.33
N ARG A 192 9.14 -6.65 4.26
CA ARG A 192 9.40 -7.95 4.89
C ARG A 192 10.62 -7.85 5.79
N VAL A 193 10.54 -8.48 6.95
CA VAL A 193 11.64 -8.62 7.90
C VAL A 193 11.84 -10.09 8.17
N HIS A 194 12.99 -10.62 7.84
CA HIS A 194 13.23 -12.08 7.86
C HIS A 194 14.73 -12.40 8.08
N PRO A 195 15.08 -13.57 8.62
CA PRO A 195 16.48 -14.00 8.69
C PRO A 195 17.04 -14.24 7.28
N PRO A 196 18.37 -14.19 7.07
CA PRO A 196 19.01 -14.52 5.80
C PRO A 196 18.72 -15.95 5.33
N LYS A 197 18.54 -16.84 6.29
CA LYS A 197 18.21 -18.26 6.09
C LYS A 197 17.14 -18.65 7.10
N GLY A 198 16.05 -19.24 6.64
CA GLY A 198 14.93 -19.62 7.50
C GLY A 198 13.60 -19.34 6.82
N ALA A 199 12.51 -19.70 7.47
CA ALA A 199 11.16 -19.48 6.99
C ALA A 199 10.42 -18.41 7.80
N GLU A 200 11.02 -17.98 8.90
CA GLU A 200 10.49 -16.93 9.76
C GLU A 200 10.38 -15.61 8.99
N GLN A 201 9.26 -14.92 9.13
CA GLN A 201 9.06 -13.66 8.45
C GLN A 201 7.95 -12.85 9.12
N LEU A 202 8.20 -11.55 9.28
CA LEU A 202 7.14 -10.55 9.41
C LEU A 202 6.97 -9.89 8.04
N GLU A 203 5.75 -9.89 7.51
CA GLU A 203 5.39 -9.16 6.30
C GLU A 203 4.34 -8.10 6.62
N CYS A 204 4.62 -6.87 6.27
CA CYS A 204 3.69 -5.76 6.37
C CYS A 204 3.14 -5.47 4.98
N PHE A 205 1.83 -5.61 4.81
CA PHE A 205 1.16 -5.32 3.55
C PHE A 205 0.59 -3.90 3.56
N PRO A 206 0.54 -3.25 2.39
CA PRO A 206 -0.03 -1.92 2.29
C PRO A 206 -1.52 -1.93 2.65
N THR A 207 -1.95 -0.89 3.37
CA THR A 207 -3.37 -0.59 3.58
C THR A 207 -4.06 -0.48 2.24
N VAL A 208 -5.24 -1.08 2.07
CA VAL A 208 -6.05 -0.99 0.85
C VAL A 208 -7.45 -0.50 1.16
N ALA A 209 -8.04 0.22 0.21
CA ALA A 209 -9.39 0.74 0.35
C ALA A 209 -10.25 0.35 -0.85
N PHE A 210 -11.50 0.08 -0.56
CA PHE A 210 -12.53 -0.31 -1.52
C PHE A 210 -13.73 0.61 -1.41
N SER A 211 -14.36 0.91 -2.54
CA SER A 211 -15.62 1.65 -2.60
C SER A 211 -16.67 0.81 -3.29
N TRP A 212 -17.89 0.84 -2.78
CA TRP A 212 -19.04 0.18 -3.41
C TRP A 212 -20.29 1.05 -3.27
N GLY A 213 -21.03 1.15 -4.36
CA GLY A 213 -22.34 1.81 -4.41
C GLY A 213 -23.05 1.38 -5.67
N GLY A 214 -24.36 1.17 -5.61
CA GLY A 214 -25.14 0.67 -6.75
C GLY A 214 -25.09 1.56 -7.99
N TYR A 215 -24.78 2.84 -7.83
CA TYR A 215 -24.62 3.78 -8.93
C TYR A 215 -23.24 3.75 -9.60
N LEU A 216 -22.19 3.25 -8.92
CA LEU A 216 -20.82 3.27 -9.47
C LEU A 216 -20.70 2.56 -10.82
N PRO A 217 -21.22 1.32 -11.01
CA PRO A 217 -21.13 0.65 -12.30
C PRO A 217 -21.84 1.40 -13.42
N VAL A 218 -23.03 1.97 -13.15
CA VAL A 218 -23.80 2.72 -14.16
C VAL A 218 -23.21 4.10 -14.45
N SER A 219 -22.34 4.62 -13.55
CA SER A 219 -21.60 5.87 -13.73
C SER A 219 -20.22 5.66 -14.36
N GLY A 220 -19.93 4.48 -14.92
CA GLY A 220 -18.67 4.18 -15.61
C GLY A 220 -17.56 3.65 -14.71
N PHE A 221 -17.86 3.24 -13.47
CA PHE A 221 -16.91 2.62 -12.55
C PHE A 221 -17.30 1.17 -12.24
N PRO A 222 -17.07 0.23 -13.17
CA PRO A 222 -17.38 -1.18 -12.95
C PRO A 222 -16.48 -1.78 -11.85
N GLN A 223 -16.88 -2.95 -11.37
CA GLN A 223 -16.06 -3.71 -10.41
C GLN A 223 -14.63 -3.91 -10.93
N GLY A 224 -13.65 -3.68 -10.08
CA GLY A 224 -12.20 -3.72 -10.39
C GLY A 224 -11.64 -2.40 -10.91
N SER A 225 -12.48 -1.41 -11.24
CA SER A 225 -11.99 -0.06 -11.59
C SER A 225 -11.56 0.72 -10.34
N ILE A 226 -10.96 1.89 -10.55
CA ILE A 226 -10.54 2.78 -9.45
C ILE A 226 -11.49 3.99 -9.39
N TYR A 227 -12.10 4.21 -8.24
CA TYR A 227 -12.92 5.37 -7.93
C TYR A 227 -12.35 6.14 -6.75
N LEU A 228 -11.95 7.38 -6.95
CA LEU A 228 -11.31 8.25 -5.95
C LEU A 228 -10.09 7.61 -5.24
N GLY A 229 -9.32 6.79 -5.97
CA GLY A 229 -8.18 6.06 -5.44
C GLY A 229 -8.52 4.68 -4.86
N ASN A 230 -9.77 4.40 -4.56
CA ASN A 230 -10.25 3.12 -4.04
C ASN A 230 -10.60 2.15 -5.18
N GLU A 231 -10.32 0.87 -5.01
CA GLU A 231 -10.79 -0.17 -5.91
C GLU A 231 -12.32 -0.35 -5.75
N VAL A 232 -13.07 -0.39 -6.84
CA VAL A 232 -14.51 -0.63 -6.80
C VAL A 232 -14.77 -2.11 -6.61
N GLN A 233 -15.19 -2.49 -5.40
CA GLN A 233 -15.45 -3.88 -5.01
C GLN A 233 -16.65 -3.95 -4.06
N PRO A 234 -17.52 -4.98 -4.19
CA PRO A 234 -18.59 -5.23 -3.22
C PRO A 234 -18.03 -5.34 -1.80
N PRO A 235 -18.74 -4.88 -0.77
CA PRO A 235 -18.24 -5.01 0.59
C PRO A 235 -18.18 -6.48 1.02
N VAL A 236 -17.17 -6.82 1.80
CA VAL A 236 -17.10 -8.10 2.52
C VAL A 236 -17.69 -7.93 3.91
N ARG A 237 -18.11 -9.04 4.52
CA ARG A 237 -18.81 -9.02 5.80
C ARG A 237 -17.94 -8.55 6.96
N ASP A 238 -16.71 -9.04 7.04
CA ASP A 238 -15.78 -8.83 8.15
C ASP A 238 -14.31 -9.02 7.72
N ALA A 239 -13.37 -8.79 8.65
CA ALA A 239 -11.94 -8.93 8.43
C ALA A 239 -11.51 -10.36 8.02
N ILE A 240 -12.16 -11.39 8.56
CA ILE A 240 -11.86 -12.78 8.20
C ILE A 240 -12.31 -13.09 6.77
N ALA A 241 -13.49 -12.62 6.38
CA ALA A 241 -13.96 -12.71 4.99
C ALA A 241 -13.01 -11.99 4.04
N TYR A 242 -12.56 -10.77 4.39
CA TYR A 242 -11.57 -10.04 3.61
C TYR A 242 -10.26 -10.84 3.43
N LEU A 243 -9.72 -11.38 4.51
CA LEU A 243 -8.49 -12.17 4.47
C LEU A 243 -8.64 -13.39 3.56
N LYS A 244 -9.75 -14.12 3.66
CA LYS A 244 -9.99 -15.37 2.90
C LYS A 244 -10.33 -15.13 1.44
N GLU A 245 -11.18 -14.16 1.16
CA GLU A 245 -11.80 -13.98 -0.16
C GLU A 245 -10.97 -13.06 -1.07
N ARG A 246 -10.16 -12.17 -0.48
CA ARG A 246 -9.41 -11.16 -1.24
C ARG A 246 -7.92 -11.15 -0.99
N HIS A 247 -7.51 -11.11 0.28
CA HIS A 247 -6.10 -10.95 0.61
C HIS A 247 -5.29 -12.21 0.28
N LEU A 248 -5.73 -13.35 0.77
CA LEU A 248 -5.06 -14.63 0.56
C LEU A 248 -4.92 -15.01 -0.92
N PRO A 249 -5.95 -14.92 -1.77
CA PRO A 249 -5.79 -15.20 -3.20
C PRO A 249 -4.80 -14.27 -3.91
N ARG A 250 -4.70 -13.01 -3.47
CA ARG A 250 -3.80 -12.01 -4.06
C ARG A 250 -2.34 -12.19 -3.62
N THR A 251 -2.12 -12.63 -2.39
CA THR A 251 -0.77 -12.69 -1.78
C THR A 251 -0.20 -14.08 -1.69
N ARG A 252 -1.04 -15.10 -1.65
CA ARG A 252 -0.69 -16.53 -1.49
C ARG A 252 -1.36 -17.44 -2.51
N GLY A 253 -1.92 -16.90 -3.60
CA GLY A 253 -2.60 -17.69 -4.64
C GLY A 253 -1.71 -18.69 -5.39
N ASN A 254 -0.40 -18.55 -5.27
CA ASN A 254 0.59 -19.45 -5.86
C ASN A 254 0.98 -20.63 -4.96
N VAL A 255 0.51 -20.67 -3.73
CA VAL A 255 0.76 -21.78 -2.78
C VAL A 255 -0.56 -22.47 -2.43
N GLN A 256 -0.48 -23.78 -2.19
CA GLN A 256 -1.62 -24.58 -1.74
C GLN A 256 -1.82 -24.41 -0.22
N ALA A 257 -2.24 -23.21 0.19
CA ALA A 257 -2.43 -22.91 1.59
C ALA A 257 -3.71 -23.56 2.12
N LYS A 258 -3.58 -24.34 3.21
CA LYS A 258 -4.70 -24.89 3.96
C LYS A 258 -4.98 -24.01 5.17
N ILE A 259 -6.17 -23.42 5.23
CA ILE A 259 -6.62 -22.68 6.41
C ILE A 259 -6.90 -23.70 7.51
N VAL A 260 -6.25 -23.54 8.66
CA VAL A 260 -6.36 -24.43 9.81
C VAL A 260 -7.13 -23.79 10.98
N LYS A 261 -7.12 -22.45 11.08
CA LYS A 261 -7.85 -21.73 12.13
C LYS A 261 -8.27 -20.35 11.63
N THR A 262 -9.42 -19.89 12.06
CA THR A 262 -9.85 -18.49 11.94
C THR A 262 -10.27 -17.99 13.33
N GLU A 263 -9.99 -16.73 13.62
CA GLU A 263 -10.26 -16.15 14.93
C GLU A 263 -10.65 -14.70 14.80
N GLU A 264 -11.77 -14.31 15.40
CA GLU A 264 -12.16 -12.90 15.55
C GLU A 264 -11.35 -12.28 16.68
N LEU A 265 -10.96 -11.02 16.50
CA LEU A 265 -10.14 -10.27 17.44
C LEU A 265 -10.91 -9.04 17.95
N PRO A 266 -11.97 -9.22 18.77
CA PRO A 266 -12.87 -8.12 19.14
C PRO A 266 -12.16 -7.00 19.90
N LYS A 267 -11.19 -7.31 20.76
CA LYS A 267 -10.41 -6.29 21.48
C LYS A 267 -9.55 -5.43 20.52
N LEU A 268 -9.03 -6.04 19.46
CA LEU A 268 -8.28 -5.30 18.44
C LEU A 268 -9.22 -4.41 17.61
N ALA A 269 -10.42 -4.88 17.28
CA ALA A 269 -11.44 -4.08 16.60
C ALA A 269 -11.90 -2.90 17.49
N GLU A 270 -12.08 -3.13 18.79
CA GLU A 270 -12.41 -2.07 19.75
C GLU A 270 -11.29 -1.04 19.88
N ALA A 271 -10.04 -1.47 20.01
CA ALA A 271 -8.89 -0.58 20.04
C ALA A 271 -8.78 0.28 18.77
N ALA A 272 -9.03 -0.33 17.61
CA ALA A 272 -9.04 0.40 16.34
C ALA A 272 -10.19 1.42 16.28
N ARG A 273 -11.36 1.07 16.79
CA ARG A 273 -12.51 1.99 16.88
C ARG A 273 -12.24 3.17 17.83
N GLU A 274 -11.62 2.92 18.97
CA GLU A 274 -11.25 3.97 19.94
C GLU A 274 -10.16 4.91 19.42
N ALA A 275 -9.34 4.40 18.49
CA ALA A 275 -8.30 5.17 17.84
C ALA A 275 -8.85 6.18 16.82
N GLU A 276 -10.04 5.94 16.28
CA GLU A 276 -10.67 6.84 15.33
C GLU A 276 -11.52 7.90 16.04
N PRO A 277 -11.51 9.16 15.58
CA PRO A 277 -12.38 10.18 16.13
C PRO A 277 -13.85 9.81 15.94
N ALA A 278 -14.68 10.14 16.93
CA ALA A 278 -16.11 9.97 16.81
C ALA A 278 -16.65 10.80 15.62
N PRO A 279 -17.44 10.20 14.71
CA PRO A 279 -18.03 10.96 13.63
C PRO A 279 -18.98 12.04 14.19
N PRO A 280 -19.13 13.17 13.52
CA PRO A 280 -20.10 14.19 13.90
C PRO A 280 -21.52 13.61 13.90
N SER A 281 -22.42 14.19 14.70
CA SER A 281 -23.83 13.77 14.77
C SER A 281 -24.46 13.76 13.37
N GLY A 282 -25.02 12.63 12.95
CA GLY A 282 -25.55 12.42 11.60
C GLY A 282 -24.49 12.13 10.52
N GLY A 283 -23.25 11.94 10.91
CA GLY A 283 -22.16 11.54 10.01
C GLY A 283 -22.20 10.06 9.61
N PRO A 284 -21.18 9.59 8.88
CA PRO A 284 -21.11 8.21 8.41
C PRO A 284 -21.08 7.23 9.57
N GLN A 285 -21.74 6.08 9.38
CA GLN A 285 -21.65 4.98 10.34
C GLN A 285 -20.36 4.19 10.10
N MET A 286 -19.62 3.95 11.16
CA MET A 286 -18.36 3.21 11.13
C MET A 286 -18.47 1.92 11.91
N ALA A 287 -18.05 0.82 11.30
CA ALA A 287 -17.98 -0.49 11.93
C ALA A 287 -16.56 -1.05 11.77
N PHE A 288 -16.00 -1.56 12.88
CA PHE A 288 -14.67 -2.16 12.90
C PHE A 288 -14.79 -3.65 13.19
N THR A 289 -14.13 -4.44 12.40
CA THR A 289 -13.89 -5.86 12.67
C THR A 289 -12.39 -6.12 12.59
N ALA A 290 -11.90 -7.09 13.36
CA ALA A 290 -10.53 -7.55 13.27
C ALA A 290 -10.50 -9.07 13.30
N GLY A 291 -9.56 -9.66 12.61
CA GLY A 291 -9.48 -11.11 12.53
C GLY A 291 -8.11 -11.62 12.16
N ARG A 292 -7.92 -12.90 12.46
CA ARG A 292 -6.74 -13.68 12.14
C ARG A 292 -7.14 -14.94 11.38
N VAL A 293 -6.34 -15.27 10.37
CA VAL A 293 -6.43 -16.53 9.62
C VAL A 293 -5.09 -17.24 9.73
N ARG A 294 -5.07 -18.42 10.38
CA ARG A 294 -3.90 -19.30 10.40
C ARG A 294 -3.99 -20.30 9.27
N MET A 295 -2.90 -20.47 8.56
CA MET A 295 -2.78 -21.41 7.45
C MET A 295 -1.48 -22.19 7.51
N GLU A 296 -1.48 -23.35 6.86
CA GLU A 296 -0.31 -24.21 6.64
C GLU A 296 -0.09 -24.40 5.16
N TYR A 297 1.16 -24.42 4.74
CA TYR A 297 1.56 -24.72 3.35
C TYR A 297 3.02 -25.15 3.27
N GLU A 298 3.46 -25.57 2.10
CA GLU A 298 4.86 -25.85 1.83
C GLU A 298 5.54 -24.66 1.15
N LEU A 299 6.70 -24.30 1.68
CA LEU A 299 7.58 -23.29 1.11
C LEU A 299 8.95 -23.92 0.87
N GLU A 300 9.36 -24.01 -0.40
CA GLU A 300 10.65 -24.61 -0.77
C GLU A 300 10.86 -26.02 -0.17
N GLY A 301 9.80 -26.84 -0.15
CA GLY A 301 9.82 -28.20 0.41
C GLY A 301 9.80 -28.27 1.94
N LYS A 302 9.58 -27.16 2.64
CA LYS A 302 9.47 -27.12 4.10
C LYS A 302 8.05 -26.75 4.50
N ALA A 303 7.49 -27.47 5.48
CA ALA A 303 6.21 -27.14 6.06
C ALA A 303 6.31 -25.87 6.90
N VAL A 304 5.45 -24.88 6.63
CA VAL A 304 5.37 -23.63 7.33
C VAL A 304 3.95 -23.37 7.85
N GLU A 305 3.86 -22.56 8.88
CA GLU A 305 2.63 -21.95 9.39
C GLU A 305 2.70 -20.45 9.19
N GLU A 306 1.55 -19.85 8.87
CA GLU A 306 1.43 -18.41 8.74
C GLU A 306 0.12 -17.90 9.32
N ASP A 307 0.19 -16.84 10.12
CA ASP A 307 -0.95 -16.05 10.58
C ASP A 307 -1.06 -14.78 9.73
N LEU A 308 -2.22 -14.57 9.13
CA LEU A 308 -2.58 -13.30 8.50
C LEU A 308 -3.53 -12.52 9.40
N TYR A 309 -3.24 -11.25 9.63
CA TYR A 309 -4.01 -10.32 10.46
C TYR A 309 -4.61 -9.20 9.63
N CYS A 310 -5.79 -8.75 10.00
CA CYS A 310 -6.45 -7.60 9.39
C CYS A 310 -7.34 -6.89 10.40
N VAL A 311 -7.35 -5.57 10.33
CA VAL A 311 -8.41 -4.72 10.84
C VAL A 311 -9.18 -4.17 9.63
N LEU A 312 -10.48 -4.39 9.57
CA LEU A 312 -11.35 -3.87 8.52
C LEU A 312 -12.27 -2.80 9.11
N ASN A 313 -12.10 -1.57 8.62
CA ASN A 313 -13.01 -0.47 8.89
C ASN A 313 -14.02 -0.38 7.74
N SER A 314 -15.31 -0.43 8.05
CA SER A 314 -16.41 -0.29 7.11
C SER A 314 -17.17 1.00 7.39
N ILE A 315 -17.20 1.91 6.43
CA ILE A 315 -17.81 3.23 6.52
C ILE A 315 -19.03 3.25 5.62
N ALA A 316 -20.22 3.29 6.22
CA ALA A 316 -21.47 3.45 5.49
C ALA A 316 -21.82 4.93 5.37
N LEU A 317 -21.93 5.41 4.14
CA LEU A 317 -22.30 6.78 3.85
C LEU A 317 -23.81 6.86 3.65
N PRO A 318 -24.52 7.73 4.42
CA PRO A 318 -25.98 7.85 4.33
C PRO A 318 -26.45 8.23 2.94
N VAL A 319 -25.57 8.89 2.21
CA VAL A 319 -25.81 9.47 0.93
C VAL A 319 -25.31 8.55 -0.19
N GLY A 320 -26.18 8.22 -1.14
CA GLY A 320 -25.84 7.36 -2.28
C GLY A 320 -25.71 5.88 -1.97
N ASN A 321 -26.06 5.44 -0.76
CA ASN A 321 -25.92 4.04 -0.33
C ASN A 321 -24.53 3.48 -0.67
N MET A 322 -23.50 4.27 -0.37
CA MET A 322 -22.11 3.94 -0.63
C MET A 322 -21.43 3.39 0.62
N THR A 323 -20.67 2.34 0.44
CA THR A 323 -19.81 1.75 1.49
C THR A 323 -18.35 1.92 1.09
N ILE A 324 -17.52 2.39 2.01
CA ILE A 324 -16.06 2.35 1.89
C ILE A 324 -15.55 1.35 2.91
N GLN A 325 -14.69 0.45 2.47
CA GLN A 325 -13.98 -0.47 3.36
C GLN A 325 -12.48 -0.23 3.26
N ILE A 326 -11.83 -0.13 4.41
CA ILE A 326 -10.39 0.05 4.53
C ILE A 326 -9.83 -1.14 5.30
N ALA A 327 -9.02 -1.96 4.64
CA ALA A 327 -8.27 -3.03 5.27
C ALA A 327 -6.90 -2.50 5.68
N ASP A 328 -6.68 -2.42 6.98
CA ASP A 328 -5.48 -1.89 7.62
C ASP A 328 -4.87 -2.93 8.58
N LYS A 329 -3.68 -2.63 9.12
CA LYS A 329 -2.96 -3.56 9.99
C LYS A 329 -2.85 -4.96 9.37
N LEU A 330 -2.54 -4.96 8.08
CA LEU A 330 -2.35 -6.18 7.31
C LEU A 330 -0.94 -6.72 7.57
N TYR A 331 -0.86 -7.77 8.38
CA TYR A 331 0.40 -8.43 8.72
C TYR A 331 0.34 -9.92 8.38
N GLY A 332 1.46 -10.44 7.87
CA GLY A 332 1.72 -11.88 7.75
C GLY A 332 2.87 -12.27 8.67
N LEU A 333 2.64 -13.21 9.56
CA LEU A 333 3.63 -13.76 10.46
C LEU A 333 3.83 -15.22 10.11
N ARG A 334 5.00 -15.58 9.63
CA ARG A 334 5.33 -16.94 9.17
C ARG A 334 6.49 -17.52 9.95
N ALA A 335 6.43 -18.83 10.20
CA ALA A 335 7.51 -19.60 10.79
C ALA A 335 7.47 -21.06 10.30
N PRO A 336 8.52 -21.87 10.54
CA PRO A 336 8.44 -23.30 10.41
C PRO A 336 7.28 -23.86 11.22
N LYS A 337 6.63 -24.91 10.71
CA LYS A 337 5.48 -25.54 11.37
C LYS A 337 5.80 -25.94 12.80
N GLY A 338 4.93 -25.54 13.74
CA GLY A 338 5.07 -25.75 15.19
C GLY A 338 5.93 -24.70 15.91
N GLN A 339 6.46 -23.69 15.21
CA GLN A 339 7.29 -22.62 15.80
C GLN A 339 6.64 -21.22 15.71
N LEU A 340 5.45 -21.12 15.11
CA LEU A 340 4.82 -19.84 14.85
C LEU A 340 4.55 -19.05 16.12
N ASP A 341 4.06 -19.69 17.19
CA ASP A 341 3.74 -19.00 18.46
C ASP A 341 5.00 -18.42 19.13
N GLN A 342 6.17 -19.03 18.94
CA GLN A 342 7.44 -18.47 19.41
C GLN A 342 7.91 -17.31 18.52
N ALA A 343 7.81 -17.47 17.19
CA ALA A 343 8.17 -16.42 16.23
C ALA A 343 7.26 -15.20 16.36
N THR A 344 6.00 -15.38 16.75
CA THR A 344 5.04 -14.31 16.98
C THR A 344 5.56 -13.28 17.98
N LYS A 345 6.21 -13.69 19.08
CA LYS A 345 6.77 -12.77 20.09
C LYS A 345 7.81 -11.81 19.49
N LEU A 346 8.66 -12.31 18.58
CA LEU A 346 9.64 -11.47 17.87
C LEU A 346 8.95 -10.48 16.95
N CYS A 347 7.95 -10.94 16.20
CA CYS A 347 7.20 -10.10 15.28
C CYS A 347 6.40 -9.02 16.02
N GLU A 348 5.82 -9.34 17.17
CA GLU A 348 5.16 -8.36 18.03
C GLU A 348 6.12 -7.28 18.50
N THR A 349 7.32 -7.64 18.93
CA THR A 349 8.34 -6.65 19.30
C THR A 349 8.65 -5.71 18.15
N MET A 350 8.79 -6.22 16.92
CA MET A 350 9.00 -5.39 15.74
C MET A 350 7.83 -4.42 15.50
N ILE A 351 6.59 -4.91 15.59
CA ILE A 351 5.39 -4.10 15.39
C ILE A 351 5.24 -3.03 16.48
N HIS A 352 5.38 -3.41 17.74
CA HIS A 352 5.18 -2.51 18.89
C HIS A 352 6.27 -1.46 19.05
N SER A 353 7.50 -1.80 18.68
CA SER A 353 8.62 -0.85 18.72
C SER A 353 8.60 0.20 17.61
N THR A 354 7.63 0.12 16.66
CA THR A 354 7.52 1.09 15.58
C THR A 354 7.26 2.50 16.12
N ARG A 355 8.08 3.46 15.68
CA ARG A 355 7.97 4.88 16.04
C ARG A 355 8.00 5.72 14.77
N ILE A 356 6.92 6.46 14.56
CA ILE A 356 6.78 7.35 13.40
C ILE A 356 7.57 8.64 13.67
N ASN A 357 8.31 9.10 12.67
CA ASN A 357 8.95 10.42 12.72
C ASN A 357 7.89 11.50 12.53
N LEU A 358 7.72 12.35 13.56
CA LEU A 358 6.71 13.39 13.58
C LEU A 358 6.88 14.43 12.48
N GLU A 359 8.10 14.80 12.16
CA GLU A 359 8.38 15.79 11.13
C GLU A 359 7.99 15.25 9.75
N TRP A 360 8.37 14.00 9.45
CA TRP A 360 7.94 13.33 8.23
C TRP A 360 6.42 13.22 8.16
N PHE A 361 5.80 12.81 9.27
CA PHE A 361 4.35 12.63 9.34
C PHE A 361 3.58 13.94 9.13
N ASN A 362 4.05 15.06 9.69
CA ASN A 362 3.44 16.36 9.49
C ASN A 362 3.49 16.79 8.01
N ARG A 363 4.62 16.57 7.33
CA ARG A 363 4.74 16.82 5.88
C ARG A 363 3.83 15.90 5.08
N TYR A 364 3.72 14.63 5.47
CA TYR A 364 2.79 13.69 4.85
C TYR A 364 1.33 14.13 5.01
N ALA A 365 0.92 14.56 6.18
CA ALA A 365 -0.43 15.05 6.45
C ALA A 365 -0.76 16.30 5.60
N GLN A 366 0.17 17.23 5.45
CA GLN A 366 0.02 18.40 4.57
C GLN A 366 -0.14 17.98 3.10
N LEU A 367 0.64 17.01 2.63
CA LEU A 367 0.52 16.46 1.28
C LEU A 367 -0.87 15.84 1.06
N VAL A 368 -1.33 15.00 2.00
CA VAL A 368 -2.67 14.38 1.95
C VAL A 368 -3.76 15.46 1.88
N GLN A 369 -3.65 16.51 2.68
CA GLN A 369 -4.60 17.64 2.66
C GLN A 369 -4.62 18.30 1.27
N THR A 370 -3.46 18.57 0.70
CA THR A 370 -3.32 19.19 -0.64
C THR A 370 -3.94 18.31 -1.73
N LEU A 371 -3.62 17.02 -1.75
CA LEU A 371 -4.15 16.07 -2.73
C LEU A 371 -5.66 15.92 -2.63
N THR A 372 -6.16 15.82 -1.41
CA THR A 372 -7.60 15.73 -1.15
C THR A 372 -8.32 16.98 -1.62
N GLN A 373 -7.79 18.18 -1.33
CA GLN A 373 -8.39 19.44 -1.77
C GLN A 373 -8.38 19.56 -3.31
N ALA A 374 -7.29 19.14 -3.96
CA ALA A 374 -7.21 19.12 -5.42
C ALA A 374 -8.27 18.19 -6.03
N GLN A 375 -8.43 16.99 -5.48
CA GLN A 375 -9.46 16.04 -5.91
C GLN A 375 -10.87 16.58 -5.70
N MET A 376 -11.13 17.22 -4.56
CA MET A 376 -12.42 17.86 -4.27
C MET A 376 -12.76 18.98 -5.27
N ASN A 377 -11.75 19.76 -5.67
CA ASN A 377 -11.94 20.81 -6.67
C ASN A 377 -12.25 20.21 -8.07
N GLN A 378 -11.60 19.11 -8.45
CA GLN A 378 -11.92 18.38 -9.69
C GLN A 378 -13.37 17.86 -9.68
N ILE A 379 -13.78 17.27 -8.56
CA ILE A 379 -15.15 16.79 -8.39
C ILE A 379 -16.15 17.94 -8.49
N ARG A 380 -15.91 19.08 -7.86
CA ARG A 380 -16.78 20.26 -7.94
C ARG A 380 -16.93 20.81 -9.36
N ALA A 381 -15.89 20.71 -10.17
CA ALA A 381 -15.93 21.15 -11.57
C ALA A 381 -16.78 20.27 -12.47
N ALA A 382 -17.06 19.01 -12.09
CA ALA A 382 -17.79 18.05 -12.93
C ALA A 382 -19.33 18.09 -12.83
N GLY A 383 -19.95 19.01 -12.03
CA GLY A 383 -21.41 19.23 -12.02
C GLY A 383 -22.18 18.74 -10.77
N GLU A 384 -23.51 18.59 -10.86
CA GLU A 384 -24.39 18.39 -9.69
C GLU A 384 -24.17 17.07 -8.93
N LEU A 385 -23.88 15.98 -9.62
CA LEU A 385 -23.48 14.71 -9.00
C LEU A 385 -22.25 14.92 -8.11
N SER A 386 -21.39 15.84 -8.47
CA SER A 386 -20.18 16.19 -7.79
C SER A 386 -20.37 16.98 -6.49
N ARG A 387 -21.40 17.78 -6.33
CA ARG A 387 -21.65 18.48 -5.05
C ARG A 387 -21.93 17.47 -3.93
N TYR A 388 -22.60 16.41 -4.29
CA TYR A 388 -22.97 15.35 -3.38
C TYR A 388 -21.78 14.49 -2.97
N ILE A 389 -21.02 14.02 -3.97
CA ILE A 389 -19.76 13.29 -3.77
C ILE A 389 -18.72 14.18 -3.05
N SER A 390 -18.68 15.48 -3.37
CA SER A 390 -17.83 16.48 -2.72
C SER A 390 -18.06 16.57 -1.23
N ARG A 391 -19.30 16.69 -0.80
CA ARG A 391 -19.65 16.81 0.62
C ARG A 391 -19.23 15.56 1.38
N THR A 392 -19.55 14.40 0.83
CA THR A 392 -19.21 13.11 1.40
C THR A 392 -17.69 12.87 1.44
N SER A 393 -16.98 13.23 0.36
CA SER A 393 -15.51 13.11 0.30
C SER A 393 -14.83 14.10 1.25
N SER A 394 -15.41 15.27 1.51
CA SER A 394 -14.92 16.24 2.49
C SER A 394 -15.06 15.69 3.92
N GLU A 395 -16.21 15.12 4.25
CA GLU A 395 -16.45 14.51 5.55
C GLU A 395 -15.48 13.32 5.79
N ILE A 396 -15.24 12.48 4.77
CA ILE A 396 -14.26 11.38 4.84
C ILE A 396 -12.84 11.94 5.01
N SER A 397 -12.49 12.99 4.27
CA SER A 397 -11.16 13.61 4.34
C SER A 397 -10.91 14.29 5.67
N ASP A 398 -11.91 14.99 6.21
CA ASP A 398 -11.82 15.61 7.52
C ASP A 398 -11.73 14.57 8.64
N MET A 399 -12.46 13.48 8.51
CA MET A 399 -12.39 12.34 9.40
C MET A 399 -11.01 11.65 9.33
N MET A 400 -10.47 11.44 8.13
CA MET A 400 -9.13 10.88 7.95
C MET A 400 -8.04 11.83 8.45
N ARG A 401 -8.17 13.15 8.25
CA ARG A 401 -7.23 14.14 8.78
C ARG A 401 -7.22 14.14 10.30
N HIS A 402 -8.39 14.15 10.95
CA HIS A 402 -8.51 14.02 12.41
C HIS A 402 -7.96 12.68 12.91
N SER A 403 -8.19 11.61 12.17
CA SER A 403 -7.61 10.29 12.42
C SER A 403 -6.09 10.32 12.35
N TYR A 404 -5.49 11.07 11.41
CA TYR A 404 -4.05 11.22 11.33
C TYR A 404 -3.47 12.02 12.52
N GLU A 405 -4.10 13.11 12.91
CA GLU A 405 -3.68 13.91 14.05
C GLU A 405 -3.74 13.15 15.38
N GLN A 406 -4.73 12.24 15.51
CA GLN A 406 -4.90 11.40 16.70
C GLN A 406 -4.17 10.04 16.60
N ARG A 407 -3.73 9.61 15.42
CA ARG A 407 -3.15 8.27 15.20
C ARG A 407 -1.91 8.01 16.05
N GLN A 408 -1.15 9.01 16.42
CA GLN A 408 0.05 8.79 17.21
C GLN A 408 -0.28 8.40 18.65
N ALA A 409 -1.20 9.11 19.29
CA ALA A 409 -1.74 8.71 20.59
C ALA A 409 -2.56 7.40 20.51
N SER A 410 -3.13 7.13 19.33
CA SER A 410 -3.91 5.95 19.04
C SER A 410 -3.04 4.75 18.65
N GLN A 411 -1.92 4.96 17.96
CA GLN A 411 -0.97 3.91 17.64
C GLN A 411 -0.41 3.30 18.92
N ASP A 412 -0.07 4.13 19.90
CA ASP A 412 0.39 3.66 21.21
C ASP A 412 -0.71 2.90 21.96
N ARG A 413 -1.97 3.34 21.88
CA ARG A 413 -3.11 2.60 22.47
C ARG A 413 -3.41 1.30 21.73
N ILE A 414 -3.39 1.30 20.40
CA ILE A 414 -3.58 0.08 19.60
C ILE A 414 -2.46 -0.90 19.89
N ASN A 415 -1.20 -0.46 19.95
CA ASN A 415 -0.08 -1.30 20.27
C ASN A 415 -0.22 -1.88 21.69
N LYS A 416 -0.60 -1.05 22.69
CA LYS A 416 -0.82 -1.50 24.06
C LYS A 416 -1.95 -2.53 24.15
N ASN A 417 -3.08 -2.32 23.46
CA ASN A 417 -4.21 -3.25 23.47
C ASN A 417 -3.92 -4.51 22.67
N TRP A 418 -3.14 -4.39 21.56
CA TRP A 418 -2.63 -5.55 20.84
C TRP A 418 -1.70 -6.38 21.72
N SER A 419 -0.76 -5.72 22.41
CA SER A 419 0.16 -6.37 23.36
C SER A 419 -0.59 -7.09 24.49
N GLN A 420 -1.62 -6.47 25.08
CA GLN A 420 -2.46 -7.11 26.10
C GLN A 420 -3.22 -8.33 25.58
N TYR A 421 -3.59 -8.33 24.31
CA TYR A 421 -4.26 -9.47 23.68
C TYR A 421 -3.28 -10.62 23.41
N MET A 422 -2.11 -10.33 22.88
CA MET A 422 -1.13 -11.32 22.41
C MET A 422 -0.19 -11.82 23.50
N ARG A 423 -0.01 -11.07 24.61
CA ARG A 423 0.86 -11.41 25.76
C ARG A 423 2.28 -11.81 25.38
N GLY A 424 2.82 -11.27 24.29
CA GLY A 424 4.13 -11.62 23.73
C GLY A 424 5.25 -10.67 24.09
N VAL A 425 4.95 -9.50 24.70
CA VAL A 425 5.96 -8.48 25.04
C VAL A 425 5.83 -8.02 26.50
N ASP A 426 6.97 -7.60 27.06
CA ASP A 426 7.09 -6.95 28.35
C ASP A 426 7.56 -5.50 28.15
N GLU A 427 7.02 -4.58 28.94
CA GLU A 427 7.41 -3.17 28.91
C GLU A 427 8.58 -2.91 29.87
N TYR A 428 9.62 -2.22 29.37
CA TYR A 428 10.80 -1.84 30.12
C TYR A 428 11.00 -0.34 30.07
N HIS A 429 11.62 0.23 31.10
CA HIS A 429 12.11 1.60 31.06
C HIS A 429 13.47 1.66 30.38
N ASP A 430 13.60 2.45 29.29
CA ASP A 430 14.85 2.68 28.59
C ASP A 430 15.49 3.98 29.09
N PRO A 431 16.57 3.92 29.89
CA PRO A 431 17.21 5.09 30.44
C PRO A 431 18.03 5.88 29.40
N VAL A 432 18.42 5.26 28.28
CA VAL A 432 19.15 5.91 27.18
C VAL A 432 18.22 6.74 26.32
N ALA A 433 17.05 6.22 25.98
CA ALA A 433 16.05 6.93 25.17
C ALA A 433 15.07 7.75 26.03
N GLY A 434 15.08 7.61 27.37
CA GLY A 434 14.17 8.31 28.29
C GLY A 434 12.70 7.94 28.13
N ARG A 435 12.40 6.72 27.68
CA ARG A 435 11.04 6.26 27.35
C ARG A 435 10.86 4.77 27.59
N ALA A 436 9.61 4.31 27.50
CA ALA A 436 9.32 2.89 27.53
C ALA A 436 9.72 2.20 26.21
N VAL A 437 10.17 0.94 26.32
CA VAL A 437 10.42 0.03 25.20
C VAL A 437 9.72 -1.30 25.46
N GLU A 438 9.14 -1.90 24.43
CA GLU A 438 8.53 -3.21 24.47
C GLU A 438 9.49 -4.24 23.84
N LEU A 439 9.84 -5.26 24.61
CA LEU A 439 10.74 -6.35 24.20
C LEU A 439 10.03 -7.69 24.39
N PRO A 440 10.47 -8.78 23.72
CA PRO A 440 9.83 -10.07 23.83
C PRO A 440 9.70 -10.55 25.26
N SER A 441 8.52 -11.04 25.63
CA SER A 441 8.24 -11.58 26.98
C SER A 441 8.91 -12.95 27.20
N GLY A 442 9.08 -13.31 28.48
CA GLY A 442 9.61 -14.59 28.88
C GLY A 442 11.12 -14.60 29.13
N TYR A 443 11.77 -13.45 29.01
CA TYR A 443 13.18 -13.27 29.34
C TYR A 443 13.36 -12.74 30.76
N THR A 444 14.43 -13.16 31.42
CA THR A 444 14.74 -12.77 32.81
C THR A 444 15.49 -11.44 32.89
N GLN A 445 16.20 -11.08 31.84
CA GLN A 445 17.00 -9.86 31.78
C GLN A 445 16.86 -9.17 30.43
N ALA A 446 16.90 -7.83 30.46
CA ALA A 446 16.94 -6.96 29.31
C ALA A 446 17.99 -5.85 29.51
N TRP A 447 18.68 -5.44 28.43
CA TRP A 447 19.75 -4.48 28.41
C TRP A 447 19.67 -3.59 27.18
N VAL A 448 20.21 -2.37 27.31
CA VAL A 448 20.31 -1.40 26.20
C VAL A 448 21.73 -0.84 26.15
N ASN A 449 22.25 -0.55 24.95
CA ASN A 449 23.52 0.17 24.78
C ASN A 449 23.30 1.60 24.25
N GLY A 450 24.35 2.40 24.24
CA GLY A 450 24.32 3.79 23.74
C GLY A 450 23.97 3.93 22.24
N GLN A 451 23.98 2.85 21.47
CA GLN A 451 23.63 2.82 20.05
C GLN A 451 22.14 2.50 19.85
N GLY A 452 21.38 2.26 20.93
CA GLY A 452 19.96 1.90 20.89
C GLY A 452 19.75 0.45 20.44
N GLU A 453 20.73 -0.42 20.66
CA GLU A 453 20.56 -1.86 20.53
C GLU A 453 20.09 -2.44 21.85
N TYR A 454 19.31 -3.51 21.79
CA TYR A 454 18.74 -4.18 22.95
C TYR A 454 19.14 -5.65 22.97
N VAL A 455 19.35 -6.19 24.16
CA VAL A 455 19.59 -7.61 24.40
C VAL A 455 18.60 -8.10 25.44
N VAL A 456 17.96 -9.24 25.15
CA VAL A 456 17.16 -9.99 26.12
C VAL A 456 17.68 -11.41 26.24
N THR A 457 17.63 -11.97 27.45
CA THR A 457 18.14 -13.30 27.74
C THR A 457 17.44 -13.97 28.91
N GLU A 458 17.34 -15.29 28.88
CA GLU A 458 16.92 -16.13 30.01
C GLU A 458 18.08 -16.46 30.96
N ARG A 459 19.32 -16.25 30.52
CA ARG A 459 20.53 -16.53 31.31
C ARG A 459 20.68 -15.52 32.46
N VAL A 460 20.63 -16.00 33.68
CA VAL A 460 20.75 -15.18 34.88
C VAL A 460 22.19 -14.66 35.07
N ASP A 461 23.16 -15.42 34.60
CA ASP A 461 24.62 -15.15 34.70
C ASP A 461 25.15 -14.27 33.56
N PHE A 462 24.31 -13.92 32.56
CA PHE A 462 24.71 -13.15 31.39
C PHE A 462 25.02 -11.68 31.77
N ASN A 463 26.18 -11.22 31.36
CA ASN A 463 26.56 -9.81 31.44
C ASN A 463 27.08 -9.34 30.07
N PRO A 464 26.29 -8.52 29.35
CA PRO A 464 26.67 -8.09 28.00
C PRO A 464 27.91 -7.21 27.99
N ASN A 465 28.28 -6.55 29.10
CA ASN A 465 29.52 -5.77 29.19
C ASN A 465 30.79 -6.65 29.23
N VAL A 466 30.60 -7.96 29.45
CA VAL A 466 31.69 -8.94 29.46
C VAL A 466 31.67 -9.80 28.19
N GLU A 467 30.47 -10.17 27.73
CA GLU A 467 30.29 -11.14 26.63
C GLU A 467 30.11 -10.48 25.25
N LEU A 468 29.72 -9.20 25.22
CA LEU A 468 29.52 -8.43 24.01
C LEU A 468 30.34 -7.14 24.02
N GLU A 469 30.60 -6.57 22.86
CA GLU A 469 31.16 -5.24 22.74
C GLU A 469 30.12 -4.16 23.05
N GLY A 470 30.54 -3.10 23.73
CA GLY A 470 29.70 -1.94 24.02
C GLY A 470 29.53 -1.69 25.53
N ASN A 471 28.87 -0.59 25.85
CA ASN A 471 28.51 -0.22 27.21
C ASN A 471 27.02 -0.43 27.41
N TRP A 472 26.64 -1.47 28.12
CA TRP A 472 25.27 -1.93 28.28
C TRP A 472 24.71 -1.56 29.65
N GLN A 473 23.50 -1.01 29.67
CA GLN A 473 22.75 -0.69 30.88
C GLN A 473 21.56 -1.66 30.99
N LYS A 474 21.37 -2.17 32.23
CA LYS A 474 20.23 -3.06 32.50
C LYS A 474 18.92 -2.28 32.50
N LEU A 475 17.92 -2.84 31.86
CA LEU A 475 16.58 -2.28 31.82
C LEU A 475 15.75 -2.74 33.01
N GLU A 476 14.92 -1.85 33.54
CA GLU A 476 13.96 -2.18 34.58
C GLU A 476 12.60 -2.50 33.91
N ARG A 477 12.07 -3.67 34.27
CA ARG A 477 10.74 -4.09 33.80
C ARG A 477 9.67 -3.27 34.53
N LYS A 478 8.75 -2.70 33.80
CA LYS A 478 7.55 -2.11 34.39
C LYS A 478 6.64 -3.23 34.88
N GLU A 479 6.26 -3.18 36.15
CA GLU A 479 5.21 -4.03 36.67
C GLU A 479 3.86 -3.64 36.01
N PRO A 480 2.99 -4.63 35.69
CA PRO A 480 1.74 -4.39 35.01
C PRO A 480 0.72 -3.58 35.81
#